data_5f84d46126851a73d54ebd8376493d81
#
_entry.id   5f84d46126851a73d54ebd8376493d81
#
_cell.length_a   1.000
_cell.length_b   1.000
_cell.length_c   1.000
_cell.angle_alpha   90.00
_cell.angle_beta   90.00
_cell.angle_gamma   90.00
#
_symmetry.space_group_name_H-M   'P 1'
#
loop_
_entity.id
_entity.type
_entity.pdbx_description
1 polymer ?
#
loop_
_entity_poly.entity_id
_entity_poly.type
_entity_poly.pdbx_seq_one_letter_code
_entity_poly.pdbx_strand_id
1 'polypeptide(L)'
;MTWETVIGLEIHVQLNTQSKIFSGASTAFGAEPNAHASVVECALPGVLPVMNREVVAKAIKLGLALSAKINQKNVFDRKNYFYPDLPKGYQISQLDLPIVAEGRLEIVVGDEVKTINVTRAHMEEDAGKSVHEGLNGATGIDLNRAGTPLLEVVSEPEMRSAAEAVAYAKALHGLVTWLDICDGNMAEGSFRMDANVSVRPKGQAEFGTRREIKNLNSFRFLEQAINYEVEAQIDIIEEGGKVQQATMLFDPDKGETRVMRLKEDAHDYRYFPDADLPPIRLSEAFVDEVRATMPVLPDVYRESFGELGLDKSV
;
A
#
# COMPACT_ATOMS: atom_id res chain seq x y z
N MET A 1 -10.77 -21.82 24.11
CA MET A 1 -10.56 -22.17 22.67
C MET A 1 -9.20 -21.70 22.27
N THR A 2 -8.46 -22.37 21.38
CA THR A 2 -7.18 -21.83 20.88
C THR A 2 -7.50 -21.06 19.59
N TRP A 3 -7.10 -19.79 19.55
CA TRP A 3 -7.36 -18.90 18.42
C TRP A 3 -6.17 -18.84 17.47
N GLU A 4 -6.44 -18.62 16.20
CA GLU A 4 -5.46 -18.31 15.16
C GLU A 4 -5.77 -16.95 14.56
N THR A 5 -4.77 -16.09 14.55
CA THR A 5 -4.84 -14.78 13.90
C THR A 5 -4.57 -14.93 12.40
N VAL A 6 -5.29 -14.16 11.58
CA VAL A 6 -5.10 -14.08 10.13
C VAL A 6 -4.94 -12.62 9.74
N ILE A 7 -3.79 -12.29 9.16
CA ILE A 7 -3.43 -10.91 8.83
C ILE A 7 -2.98 -10.82 7.37
N GLY A 8 -3.51 -9.81 6.67
CA GLY A 8 -3.01 -9.30 5.40
C GLY A 8 -2.68 -7.83 5.51
N LEU A 9 -1.70 -7.34 4.76
CA LEU A 9 -1.32 -5.94 4.71
C LEU A 9 -1.58 -5.35 3.32
N GLU A 10 -2.04 -4.11 3.31
CA GLU A 10 -2.09 -3.23 2.17
C GLU A 10 -1.10 -2.09 2.42
N ILE A 11 -0.10 -1.95 1.57
CA ILE A 11 0.98 -0.98 1.78
C ILE A 11 1.07 -0.07 0.57
N HIS A 12 0.88 1.23 0.80
CA HIS A 12 1.02 2.26 -0.19
C HIS A 12 2.43 2.82 -0.17
N VAL A 13 3.11 2.74 -1.30
CA VAL A 13 4.48 3.21 -1.52
C VAL A 13 4.44 4.39 -2.48
N GLN A 14 4.73 5.60 -2.00
CA GLN A 14 4.90 6.76 -2.86
C GLN A 14 6.21 6.63 -3.64
N LEU A 15 6.13 6.70 -4.96
CA LEU A 15 7.31 6.63 -5.81
C LEU A 15 8.01 7.99 -5.88
N ASN A 16 9.33 7.99 -5.70
CA ASN A 16 10.18 9.17 -5.67
C ASN A 16 10.53 9.70 -7.07
N THR A 17 9.55 9.74 -7.98
CA THR A 17 9.70 10.39 -9.29
C THR A 17 9.71 11.90 -9.15
N GLN A 18 10.34 12.62 -10.07
CA GLN A 18 10.36 14.09 -10.05
C GLN A 18 9.03 14.71 -10.47
N SER A 19 8.26 14.02 -11.29
CA SER A 19 6.94 14.45 -11.73
C SER A 19 5.87 13.41 -11.38
N LYS A 20 4.63 13.88 -11.35
CA LYS A 20 3.45 13.07 -11.01
C LYS A 20 3.17 11.98 -12.03
N ILE A 21 2.24 11.07 -11.68
CA ILE A 21 1.96 9.91 -12.52
C ILE A 21 1.36 10.27 -13.87
N PHE A 22 0.51 11.31 -13.92
CA PHE A 22 -0.23 11.69 -15.14
C PHE A 22 -0.03 13.15 -15.58
N SER A 23 0.85 13.88 -14.91
CA SER A 23 1.17 15.28 -15.25
C SER A 23 2.65 15.57 -15.03
N GLY A 24 3.11 16.70 -15.55
CA GLY A 24 4.47 17.20 -15.34
C GLY A 24 4.67 17.99 -14.04
N ALA A 25 3.65 18.07 -13.16
CA ALA A 25 3.77 18.77 -11.89
C ALA A 25 4.75 18.06 -10.97
N SER A 26 5.41 18.83 -10.09
CA SER A 26 6.41 18.32 -9.15
C SER A 26 5.79 17.43 -8.08
N THR A 27 6.56 16.43 -7.65
CA THR A 27 6.24 15.57 -6.49
C THR A 27 6.94 16.02 -5.22
N ALA A 28 7.74 17.11 -5.26
CA ALA A 28 8.52 17.56 -4.11
C ALA A 28 7.62 17.90 -2.92
N PHE A 29 8.02 17.41 -1.74
CA PHE A 29 7.32 17.67 -0.47
C PHE A 29 7.62 19.07 0.07
N GLY A 30 6.68 19.65 0.83
CA GLY A 30 6.90 20.88 1.61
C GLY A 30 6.71 22.19 0.85
N ALA A 31 6.16 22.15 -0.37
CA ALA A 31 5.78 23.38 -1.08
C ALA A 31 4.55 24.06 -0.49
N GLU A 32 4.36 25.35 -0.78
CA GLU A 32 3.14 26.08 -0.43
C GLU A 32 1.90 25.36 -0.98
N PRO A 33 0.75 25.40 -0.28
CA PRO A 33 -0.46 24.71 -0.71
C PRO A 33 -0.83 25.00 -2.18
N ASN A 34 -1.13 23.96 -2.92
CA ASN A 34 -1.49 23.98 -4.35
C ASN A 34 -0.39 24.50 -5.32
N ALA A 35 0.85 24.71 -4.87
CA ALA A 35 1.95 25.12 -5.75
C ALA A 35 2.30 24.05 -6.80
N HIS A 36 2.04 22.78 -6.50
CA HIS A 36 2.28 21.62 -7.37
C HIS A 36 0.98 21.04 -7.98
N ALA A 37 -0.12 21.77 -7.94
CA ALA A 37 -1.37 21.38 -8.59
C ALA A 37 -1.35 21.84 -10.06
N SER A 38 -1.43 20.89 -11.00
CA SER A 38 -1.60 21.19 -12.43
C SER A 38 -3.08 21.18 -12.81
N VAL A 39 -3.34 21.52 -14.07
CA VAL A 39 -4.69 21.46 -14.65
C VAL A 39 -5.28 20.03 -14.61
N VAL A 40 -4.42 18.99 -14.59
CA VAL A 40 -4.83 17.59 -14.50
C VAL A 40 -5.35 17.28 -13.10
N GLU A 41 -4.62 17.64 -12.04
CA GLU A 41 -5.05 17.41 -10.65
C GLU A 41 -6.26 18.26 -10.29
N CYS A 42 -6.37 19.47 -10.87
CA CYS A 42 -7.56 20.32 -10.72
C CYS A 42 -8.78 19.83 -11.51
N ALA A 43 -8.64 18.79 -12.31
CA ALA A 43 -9.70 18.23 -13.15
C ALA A 43 -10.37 19.25 -14.07
N LEU A 44 -9.59 20.16 -14.68
CA LEU A 44 -10.15 21.15 -15.59
C LEU A 44 -10.73 20.46 -16.84
N PRO A 45 -11.82 20.99 -17.42
CA PRO A 45 -12.44 20.40 -18.60
C PRO A 45 -11.46 20.28 -19.78
N GLY A 46 -11.41 19.10 -20.39
CA GLY A 46 -10.59 18.84 -21.58
C GLY A 46 -9.14 18.41 -21.32
N VAL A 47 -8.73 18.28 -20.04
CA VAL A 47 -7.41 17.76 -19.70
C VAL A 47 -7.36 16.25 -19.91
N LEU A 48 -6.19 15.75 -20.32
CA LEU A 48 -5.93 14.31 -20.49
C LEU A 48 -4.72 13.89 -19.67
N PRO A 49 -4.78 12.70 -19.00
CA PRO A 49 -3.64 12.14 -18.30
C PRO A 49 -2.57 11.67 -19.29
N VAL A 50 -1.30 11.83 -18.92
CA VAL A 50 -0.16 11.31 -19.69
C VAL A 50 0.72 10.48 -18.76
N MET A 51 0.84 9.17 -19.04
CA MET A 51 1.56 8.23 -18.19
C MET A 51 3.06 8.55 -18.08
N ASN A 52 3.54 8.64 -16.85
CA ASN A 52 4.95 8.79 -16.54
C ASN A 52 5.69 7.43 -16.70
N ARG A 53 6.63 7.36 -17.66
CA ARG A 53 7.43 6.16 -17.94
C ARG A 53 8.25 5.69 -16.74
N GLU A 54 8.74 6.62 -15.90
CA GLU A 54 9.55 6.28 -14.73
C GLU A 54 8.74 5.52 -13.68
N VAL A 55 7.46 5.84 -13.51
CA VAL A 55 6.55 5.11 -12.62
C VAL A 55 6.44 3.64 -13.04
N VAL A 56 6.29 3.39 -14.33
CA VAL A 56 6.24 2.02 -14.88
C VAL A 56 7.55 1.29 -14.63
N ALA A 57 8.71 1.94 -14.84
CA ALA A 57 10.01 1.34 -14.58
C ALA A 57 10.20 0.99 -13.09
N LYS A 58 9.80 1.88 -12.17
CA LYS A 58 9.86 1.64 -10.72
C LYS A 58 8.93 0.50 -10.29
N ALA A 59 7.74 0.41 -10.86
CA ALA A 59 6.83 -0.71 -10.62
C ALA A 59 7.43 -2.06 -11.09
N ILE A 60 8.06 -2.08 -12.26
CA ILE A 60 8.77 -3.27 -12.76
C ILE A 60 9.93 -3.64 -11.83
N LYS A 61 10.73 -2.67 -11.35
CA LYS A 61 11.81 -2.94 -10.37
C LYS A 61 11.29 -3.66 -9.14
N LEU A 62 10.20 -3.16 -8.55
CA LEU A 62 9.58 -3.82 -7.39
C LEU A 62 9.11 -5.23 -7.74
N GLY A 63 8.42 -5.42 -8.86
CA GLY A 63 7.95 -6.73 -9.29
C GLY A 63 9.09 -7.74 -9.50
N LEU A 64 10.20 -7.31 -10.10
CA LEU A 64 11.39 -8.15 -10.26
C LEU A 64 12.00 -8.54 -8.91
N ALA A 65 12.07 -7.60 -7.96
CA ALA A 65 12.61 -7.85 -6.63
C ALA A 65 11.73 -8.80 -5.80
N LEU A 66 10.41 -8.77 -6.01
CA LEU A 66 9.45 -9.69 -5.40
C LEU A 66 9.36 -11.04 -6.14
N SER A 67 10.21 -11.31 -7.12
CA SER A 67 10.12 -12.48 -7.99
C SER A 67 8.72 -12.66 -8.58
N ALA A 68 8.04 -11.56 -8.85
CA ALA A 68 6.65 -11.50 -9.27
C ALA A 68 6.52 -11.62 -10.80
N LYS A 69 5.31 -11.91 -11.23
CA LYS A 69 4.94 -11.86 -12.63
C LYS A 69 4.70 -10.41 -13.05
N ILE A 70 5.42 -9.96 -14.08
CA ILE A 70 5.18 -8.67 -14.72
C ILE A 70 4.16 -8.87 -15.85
N ASN A 71 2.98 -8.28 -15.72
CA ASN A 71 1.95 -8.35 -16.73
C ASN A 71 2.29 -7.45 -17.91
N GLN A 72 2.59 -8.05 -19.07
CA GLN A 72 2.93 -7.31 -20.30
C GLN A 72 1.78 -6.43 -20.79
N LYS A 73 0.53 -6.82 -20.54
CA LYS A 73 -0.64 -5.96 -20.72
C LYS A 73 -1.22 -5.63 -19.37
N ASN A 74 -1.22 -4.34 -19.02
CA ASN A 74 -1.89 -3.86 -17.83
C ASN A 74 -2.77 -2.66 -18.16
N VAL A 75 -3.79 -2.41 -17.34
CA VAL A 75 -4.86 -1.46 -17.63
C VAL A 75 -5.09 -0.58 -16.41
N PHE A 76 -5.29 0.71 -16.65
CA PHE A 76 -5.83 1.61 -15.67
C PHE A 76 -7.34 1.62 -15.70
N ASP A 77 -7.92 1.61 -14.51
CA ASP A 77 -9.35 1.69 -14.26
C ASP A 77 -9.66 2.96 -13.48
N ARG A 78 -10.89 3.42 -13.57
CA ARG A 78 -11.43 4.49 -12.73
C ARG A 78 -12.12 3.89 -11.53
N LYS A 79 -11.60 4.20 -10.32
CA LYS A 79 -12.20 3.91 -9.02
C LYS A 79 -13.05 5.10 -8.61
N ASN A 80 -14.37 5.00 -8.72
CA ASN A 80 -15.25 6.14 -8.54
C ASN A 80 -15.62 6.33 -7.06
N TYR A 81 -15.28 7.47 -6.50
CA TYR A 81 -15.70 7.96 -5.19
C TYR A 81 -15.51 9.48 -5.11
N PHE A 82 -16.24 10.13 -4.20
CA PHE A 82 -16.29 11.58 -4.12
C PHE A 82 -15.71 12.08 -2.82
N TYR A 83 -14.61 12.83 -2.96
CA TYR A 83 -13.98 13.58 -1.87
C TYR A 83 -13.53 14.93 -2.37
N PRO A 84 -13.53 15.99 -1.52
CA PRO A 84 -13.11 17.33 -1.95
C PRO A 84 -11.67 17.40 -2.46
N ASP A 85 -10.78 16.54 -1.93
CA ASP A 85 -9.37 16.43 -2.32
C ASP A 85 -9.12 15.49 -3.51
N LEU A 86 -10.19 15.04 -4.17
CA LEU A 86 -10.17 14.28 -5.42
C LEU A 86 -11.11 14.93 -6.43
N PRO A 87 -10.72 16.08 -7.07
CA PRO A 87 -11.62 16.88 -7.89
C PRO A 87 -12.25 16.18 -9.08
N LYS A 88 -11.58 15.16 -9.63
CA LYS A 88 -12.11 14.33 -10.74
C LYS A 88 -13.34 13.50 -10.36
N GLY A 89 -13.53 13.20 -9.06
CA GLY A 89 -14.54 12.28 -8.59
C GLY A 89 -14.21 10.81 -8.82
N TYR A 90 -13.01 10.50 -9.26
CA TYR A 90 -12.44 9.15 -9.39
C TYR A 90 -10.93 9.17 -9.20
N GLN A 91 -10.40 8.06 -8.73
CA GLN A 91 -8.96 7.78 -8.68
C GLN A 91 -8.60 6.84 -9.84
N ILE A 92 -7.55 7.17 -10.57
CA ILE A 92 -6.99 6.26 -11.57
C ILE A 92 -6.14 5.23 -10.83
N SER A 93 -6.46 3.96 -11.02
CA SER A 93 -5.87 2.80 -10.34
C SER A 93 -5.86 1.60 -11.28
N GLN A 94 -5.51 0.41 -10.79
CA GLN A 94 -5.56 -0.82 -11.57
C GLN A 94 -6.32 -1.88 -10.77
N LEU A 95 -7.24 -2.61 -11.37
CA LEU A 95 -8.03 -3.67 -10.70
C LEU A 95 -7.69 -5.06 -11.26
N ASP A 96 -8.26 -5.40 -12.42
CA ASP A 96 -8.17 -6.77 -12.96
C ASP A 96 -6.82 -7.09 -13.61
N LEU A 97 -6.16 -6.08 -14.16
CA LEU A 97 -4.90 -6.23 -14.87
C LEU A 97 -3.81 -5.32 -14.27
N PRO A 98 -3.37 -5.58 -13.04
CA PRO A 98 -2.28 -4.82 -12.42
C PRO A 98 -0.96 -5.09 -13.12
N ILE A 99 0.01 -4.19 -12.98
CA ILE A 99 1.33 -4.35 -13.58
C ILE A 99 2.13 -5.51 -12.95
N VAL A 100 1.97 -5.74 -11.64
CA VAL A 100 2.67 -6.78 -10.87
C VAL A 100 1.64 -7.71 -10.23
N ALA A 101 1.82 -9.01 -10.40
CA ALA A 101 0.98 -10.05 -9.82
C ALA A 101 1.83 -11.23 -9.32
N GLU A 102 1.28 -11.99 -8.37
CA GLU A 102 1.83 -13.28 -7.94
C GLU A 102 3.30 -13.18 -7.46
N GLY A 103 3.59 -12.20 -6.61
CA GLY A 103 4.90 -12.02 -6.01
C GLY A 103 5.08 -12.74 -4.68
N ARG A 104 6.28 -12.64 -4.12
CA ARG A 104 6.60 -13.18 -2.79
C ARG A 104 7.66 -12.35 -2.10
N LEU A 105 7.61 -12.32 -0.77
CA LEU A 105 8.58 -11.66 0.08
C LEU A 105 8.92 -12.57 1.26
N GLU A 106 10.20 -12.79 1.50
CA GLU A 106 10.68 -13.53 2.67
C GLU A 106 10.78 -12.59 3.86
N ILE A 107 10.35 -13.09 5.01
CA ILE A 107 10.45 -12.42 6.32
C ILE A 107 11.19 -13.29 7.31
N VAL A 108 11.86 -12.67 8.26
CA VAL A 108 12.56 -13.36 9.36
C VAL A 108 11.94 -12.92 10.68
N VAL A 109 11.50 -13.88 11.47
CA VAL A 109 10.97 -13.64 12.82
C VAL A 109 11.69 -14.57 13.80
N GLY A 110 12.54 -14.01 14.64
CA GLY A 110 13.49 -14.82 15.41
C GLY A 110 14.43 -15.58 14.48
N ASP A 111 14.48 -16.90 14.62
CA ASP A 111 15.28 -17.79 13.77
C ASP A 111 14.49 -18.40 12.59
N GLU A 112 13.21 -18.07 12.48
CA GLU A 112 12.34 -18.63 11.44
C GLU A 112 12.28 -17.74 10.21
N VAL A 113 12.45 -18.34 9.02
CA VAL A 113 12.25 -17.71 7.72
C VAL A 113 10.89 -18.15 7.20
N LYS A 114 10.07 -17.17 6.81
CA LYS A 114 8.74 -17.42 6.23
C LYS A 114 8.56 -16.64 4.94
N THR A 115 8.04 -17.28 3.93
CA THR A 115 7.63 -16.62 2.69
C THR A 115 6.18 -16.17 2.79
N ILE A 116 5.92 -14.91 2.50
CA ILE A 116 4.57 -14.34 2.37
C ILE A 116 4.32 -14.03 0.90
N ASN A 117 3.23 -14.54 0.37
CA ASN A 117 2.84 -14.25 -1.00
C ASN A 117 2.27 -12.84 -1.11
N VAL A 118 2.58 -12.20 -2.23
CA VAL A 118 2.08 -10.89 -2.63
C VAL A 118 1.07 -11.11 -3.75
N THR A 119 -0.19 -10.77 -3.50
CA THR A 119 -1.27 -10.92 -4.49
C THR A 119 -0.98 -10.06 -5.70
N ARG A 120 -0.63 -8.80 -5.48
CA ARG A 120 -0.33 -7.82 -6.53
C ARG A 120 0.40 -6.59 -5.98
N ALA A 121 1.02 -5.86 -6.90
CA ALA A 121 1.31 -4.45 -6.71
C ALA A 121 0.78 -3.69 -7.93
N HIS A 122 -0.08 -2.72 -7.70
CA HIS A 122 -0.72 -1.97 -8.76
C HIS A 122 -0.39 -0.48 -8.66
N MET A 123 -0.34 0.16 -9.83
CA MET A 123 -0.09 1.60 -9.93
C MET A 123 -1.38 2.37 -9.71
N GLU A 124 -1.28 3.47 -8.98
CA GLU A 124 -2.38 4.42 -8.79
C GLU A 124 -1.86 5.84 -8.52
N GLU A 125 -2.76 6.79 -8.52
CA GLU A 125 -2.48 8.16 -8.12
C GLU A 125 -2.90 8.40 -6.66
N ASP A 126 -2.12 9.22 -5.92
CA ASP A 126 -2.55 9.66 -4.59
C ASP A 126 -3.62 10.76 -4.69
N ALA A 127 -4.47 10.89 -3.68
CA ALA A 127 -5.40 11.99 -3.50
C ALA A 127 -4.70 13.22 -2.89
N GLY A 128 -5.33 14.38 -2.94
CA GLY A 128 -4.88 15.56 -2.24
C GLY A 128 -5.04 15.45 -0.72
N LYS A 129 -5.04 16.59 -0.05
CA LYS A 129 -5.29 16.70 1.39
C LYS A 129 -6.44 17.64 1.68
N SER A 130 -7.33 17.24 2.58
CA SER A 130 -8.27 18.14 3.25
C SER A 130 -7.63 18.69 4.51
N VAL A 131 -7.54 20.02 4.62
CA VAL A 131 -6.91 20.75 5.73
C VAL A 131 -8.00 21.38 6.58
N HIS A 132 -8.05 21.04 7.86
CA HIS A 132 -9.09 21.51 8.78
C HIS A 132 -8.57 22.53 9.81
N GLU A 133 -7.25 22.58 10.00
CA GLU A 133 -6.63 23.45 11.00
C GLU A 133 -6.40 24.88 10.48
N GLY A 134 -6.56 25.86 11.36
CA GLY A 134 -6.24 27.26 11.05
C GLY A 134 -7.22 27.99 10.13
N LEU A 135 -8.36 27.39 9.75
CA LEU A 135 -9.27 27.91 8.73
C LEU A 135 -10.66 28.37 9.29
N ASN A 136 -10.75 28.65 10.60
CA ASN A 136 -11.97 29.19 11.23
C ASN A 136 -13.26 28.42 10.87
N GLY A 137 -13.21 27.08 10.89
CA GLY A 137 -14.36 26.23 10.58
C GLY A 137 -14.55 25.91 9.08
N ALA A 138 -13.72 26.45 8.21
CA ALA A 138 -13.66 26.06 6.81
C ALA A 138 -12.71 24.85 6.61
N THR A 139 -12.85 24.14 5.49
CA THR A 139 -11.92 23.11 5.05
C THR A 139 -11.16 23.62 3.84
N GLY A 140 -9.84 23.66 3.92
CA GLY A 140 -8.97 23.92 2.80
C GLY A 140 -8.69 22.64 2.00
N ILE A 141 -8.44 22.79 0.71
CA ILE A 141 -8.03 21.69 -0.16
C ILE A 141 -6.64 21.99 -0.69
N ASP A 142 -5.71 21.08 -0.41
CA ASP A 142 -4.34 21.11 -0.94
C ASP A 142 -4.14 19.95 -1.89
N LEU A 143 -3.91 20.25 -3.17
CA LEU A 143 -3.73 19.28 -4.25
C LEU A 143 -2.24 18.98 -4.55
N ASN A 144 -1.31 19.44 -3.71
CA ASN A 144 0.11 19.15 -3.92
C ASN A 144 0.40 17.65 -3.98
N ARG A 145 -0.26 16.86 -3.15
CA ARG A 145 -0.11 15.40 -3.15
C ARG A 145 -0.94 14.71 -4.25
N ALA A 146 -2.03 15.31 -4.71
CA ALA A 146 -2.87 14.73 -5.76
C ALA A 146 -2.05 14.39 -7.00
N GLY A 147 -2.20 13.19 -7.53
CA GLY A 147 -1.44 12.70 -8.68
C GLY A 147 -0.01 12.24 -8.35
N THR A 148 0.44 12.25 -7.10
CA THR A 148 1.70 11.61 -6.71
C THR A 148 1.62 10.12 -7.00
N PRO A 149 2.63 9.51 -7.67
CA PRO A 149 2.57 8.11 -8.04
C PRO A 149 2.62 7.21 -6.81
N LEU A 150 1.73 6.22 -6.76
CA LEU A 150 1.70 5.18 -5.74
C LEU A 150 1.84 3.79 -6.36
N LEU A 151 2.45 2.89 -5.60
CA LEU A 151 2.26 1.45 -5.72
C LEU A 151 1.53 0.97 -4.47
N GLU A 152 0.36 0.37 -4.63
CA GLU A 152 -0.30 -0.36 -3.57
C GLU A 152 0.10 -1.83 -3.65
N VAL A 153 0.79 -2.30 -2.60
CA VAL A 153 1.26 -3.68 -2.47
C VAL A 153 0.33 -4.43 -1.53
N VAL A 154 -0.32 -5.46 -2.04
CA VAL A 154 -1.30 -6.27 -1.30
C VAL A 154 -0.72 -7.65 -1.04
N SER A 155 -0.59 -8.02 0.24
CA SER A 155 -0.17 -9.36 0.63
C SER A 155 -1.33 -10.35 0.68
N GLU A 156 -1.03 -11.64 0.53
CA GLU A 156 -1.97 -12.68 0.94
C GLU A 156 -2.14 -12.68 2.48
N PRO A 157 -3.30 -13.13 3.01
CA PRO A 157 -3.58 -13.16 4.45
C PRO A 157 -2.89 -14.34 5.14
N GLU A 158 -1.58 -14.42 5.01
CA GLU A 158 -0.76 -15.54 5.45
C GLU A 158 0.01 -15.27 6.75
N MET A 159 0.04 -14.03 7.23
CA MET A 159 0.67 -13.68 8.50
C MET A 159 -0.22 -14.11 9.68
N ARG A 160 0.42 -14.60 10.74
CA ARG A 160 -0.25 -15.22 11.91
C ARG A 160 0.03 -14.52 13.22
N SER A 161 0.86 -13.47 13.21
CA SER A 161 1.17 -12.67 14.40
C SER A 161 1.49 -11.23 14.02
N ALA A 162 1.38 -10.31 14.98
CA ALA A 162 1.81 -8.93 14.82
C ALA A 162 3.31 -8.84 14.49
N ALA A 163 4.13 -9.73 15.05
CA ALA A 163 5.56 -9.80 14.75
C ALA A 163 5.82 -10.14 13.28
N GLU A 164 5.09 -11.09 12.70
CA GLU A 164 5.18 -11.40 11.26
C GLU A 164 4.75 -10.21 10.39
N ALA A 165 3.67 -9.50 10.77
CA ALA A 165 3.21 -8.32 10.06
C ALA A 165 4.24 -7.18 10.08
N VAL A 166 4.86 -6.94 11.23
CA VAL A 166 5.95 -5.96 11.38
C VAL A 166 7.18 -6.37 10.56
N ALA A 167 7.54 -7.65 10.59
CA ALA A 167 8.67 -8.16 9.80
C ALA A 167 8.42 -7.98 8.30
N TYR A 168 7.20 -8.28 7.83
CA TYR A 168 6.82 -8.06 6.44
C TYR A 168 6.90 -6.57 6.04
N ALA A 169 6.31 -5.70 6.87
CA ALA A 169 6.32 -4.27 6.60
C ALA A 169 7.76 -3.70 6.57
N LYS A 170 8.62 -4.13 7.50
CA LYS A 170 10.04 -3.75 7.51
C LYS A 170 10.81 -4.29 6.31
N ALA A 171 10.59 -5.54 5.92
CA ALA A 171 11.24 -6.14 4.76
C ALA A 171 10.85 -5.40 3.47
N LEU A 172 9.56 -5.09 3.28
CA LEU A 172 9.10 -4.32 2.12
C LEU A 172 9.64 -2.88 2.15
N HIS A 173 9.63 -2.23 3.32
CA HIS A 173 10.19 -0.89 3.49
C HIS A 173 11.70 -0.86 3.12
N GLY A 174 12.47 -1.82 3.65
CA GLY A 174 13.87 -1.96 3.30
C GLY A 174 14.08 -2.21 1.80
N LEU A 175 13.24 -3.04 1.19
CA LEU A 175 13.33 -3.36 -0.23
C LEU A 175 13.06 -2.12 -1.11
N VAL A 176 11.99 -1.36 -0.86
CA VAL A 176 11.64 -0.18 -1.69
C VAL A 176 12.65 0.96 -1.55
N THR A 177 13.26 1.11 -0.38
CA THR A 177 14.35 2.07 -0.16
C THR A 177 15.66 1.62 -0.81
N TRP A 178 15.98 0.32 -0.73
CA TRP A 178 17.15 -0.27 -1.38
C TRP A 178 17.11 -0.15 -2.92
N LEU A 179 15.92 -0.34 -3.49
CA LEU A 179 15.67 -0.19 -4.93
C LEU A 179 15.68 1.27 -5.39
N ASP A 180 15.75 2.22 -4.47
CA ASP A 180 15.63 3.66 -4.75
C ASP A 180 14.35 4.02 -5.52
N ILE A 181 13.24 3.40 -5.12
CA ILE A 181 11.91 3.70 -5.69
C ILE A 181 11.03 4.54 -4.75
N CYS A 182 11.36 4.56 -3.46
CA CYS A 182 10.68 5.31 -2.40
C CYS A 182 11.70 5.75 -1.34
N ASP A 183 11.50 6.89 -0.72
CA ASP A 183 12.33 7.36 0.39
C ASP A 183 11.99 6.68 1.74
N GLY A 184 10.86 5.98 1.80
CA GLY A 184 10.40 5.28 3.00
C GLY A 184 9.96 6.18 4.16
N ASN A 185 9.79 7.47 3.95
CA ASN A 185 9.44 8.42 5.01
C ASN A 185 7.98 8.30 5.44
N MET A 186 7.73 7.53 6.52
CA MET A 186 6.37 7.34 7.07
C MET A 186 5.78 8.63 7.65
N ALA A 187 6.61 9.56 8.14
CA ALA A 187 6.14 10.83 8.70
C ALA A 187 5.56 11.76 7.63
N GLU A 188 6.10 11.70 6.42
CA GLU A 188 5.60 12.44 5.25
C GLU A 188 4.52 11.68 4.49
N GLY A 189 4.28 10.41 4.84
CA GLY A 189 3.28 9.55 4.20
C GLY A 189 3.77 8.87 2.93
N SER A 190 5.10 8.79 2.72
CA SER A 190 5.68 8.08 1.58
C SER A 190 5.54 6.56 1.69
N PHE A 191 5.34 6.06 2.91
CA PHE A 191 5.09 4.64 3.19
C PHE A 191 3.95 4.54 4.20
N ARG A 192 2.82 4.02 3.78
CA ARG A 192 1.60 3.91 4.60
C ARG A 192 1.15 2.46 4.67
N MET A 193 0.66 2.05 5.82
CA MET A 193 0.25 0.67 6.08
C MET A 193 -1.20 0.62 6.53
N ASP A 194 -1.98 -0.28 5.95
CA ASP A 194 -3.29 -0.68 6.42
C ASP A 194 -3.25 -2.18 6.72
N ALA A 195 -3.82 -2.60 7.87
CA ALA A 195 -3.82 -3.98 8.29
C ALA A 195 -5.23 -4.57 8.25
N ASN A 196 -5.38 -5.70 7.60
CA ASN A 196 -6.60 -6.50 7.60
C ASN A 196 -6.43 -7.65 8.61
N VAL A 197 -7.23 -7.65 9.67
CA VAL A 197 -7.10 -8.58 10.79
C VAL A 197 -8.40 -9.34 11.02
N SER A 198 -8.31 -10.65 11.15
CA SER A 198 -9.38 -11.52 11.63
C SER A 198 -8.85 -12.59 12.54
N VAL A 199 -9.73 -13.22 13.33
CA VAL A 199 -9.41 -14.36 14.17
C VAL A 199 -10.33 -15.53 13.85
N ARG A 200 -9.81 -16.76 13.98
CA ARG A 200 -10.58 -18.00 13.81
C ARG A 200 -10.14 -19.04 14.82
N PRO A 201 -10.99 -20.02 15.17
CA PRO A 201 -10.55 -21.18 15.91
C PRO A 201 -9.42 -21.90 15.17
N LYS A 202 -8.38 -22.30 15.90
CA LYS A 202 -7.23 -23.01 15.30
C LYS A 202 -7.69 -24.29 14.60
N GLY A 203 -7.30 -24.44 13.34
CA GLY A 203 -7.69 -25.58 12.49
C GLY A 203 -8.97 -25.37 11.67
N GLN A 204 -9.68 -24.26 11.85
CA GLN A 204 -10.80 -23.90 10.97
C GLN A 204 -10.28 -23.44 9.62
N ALA A 205 -10.90 -23.91 8.53
CA ALA A 205 -10.51 -23.53 7.16
C ALA A 205 -11.00 -22.12 6.78
N GLU A 206 -12.24 -21.78 7.14
CA GLU A 206 -12.85 -20.50 6.81
C GLU A 206 -12.25 -19.37 7.64
N PHE A 207 -12.03 -18.23 7.01
CA PHE A 207 -11.58 -17.02 7.69
C PHE A 207 -12.68 -16.44 8.58
N GLY A 208 -12.28 -15.78 9.67
CA GLY A 208 -13.16 -14.96 10.47
C GLY A 208 -13.54 -13.65 9.78
N THR A 209 -14.42 -12.88 10.43
CA THR A 209 -14.81 -11.55 9.92
C THR A 209 -13.64 -10.59 10.02
N ARG A 210 -13.26 -10.03 8.88
CA ARG A 210 -12.13 -9.12 8.74
C ARG A 210 -12.48 -7.70 9.19
N ARG A 211 -11.58 -7.05 9.91
CA ARG A 211 -11.55 -5.61 10.14
C ARG A 211 -10.29 -4.99 9.54
N GLU A 212 -10.44 -3.86 8.89
CA GLU A 212 -9.35 -3.07 8.32
C GLU A 212 -8.93 -1.99 9.31
N ILE A 213 -7.66 -1.93 9.66
CA ILE A 213 -7.13 -0.94 10.61
C ILE A 213 -6.31 0.09 9.85
N LYS A 214 -6.65 1.37 10.03
CA LYS A 214 -5.99 2.53 9.43
C LYS A 214 -5.26 3.38 10.47
N ASN A 215 -4.49 4.37 9.99
CA ASN A 215 -3.68 5.28 10.80
C ASN A 215 -2.49 4.60 11.48
N LEU A 216 -1.84 3.70 10.75
CA LEU A 216 -0.66 2.95 11.21
C LEU A 216 0.63 3.63 10.72
N ASN A 217 1.02 4.73 11.39
CA ASN A 217 2.10 5.60 10.94
C ASN A 217 3.49 5.19 11.45
N SER A 218 3.63 4.02 12.04
CA SER A 218 4.91 3.42 12.44
C SER A 218 4.77 1.92 12.60
N PHE A 219 5.90 1.20 12.56
CA PHE A 219 5.92 -0.26 12.82
C PHE A 219 5.43 -0.59 14.23
N ARG A 220 5.72 0.28 15.21
CA ARG A 220 5.21 0.15 16.58
C ARG A 220 3.68 0.25 16.63
N PHE A 221 3.10 1.21 15.92
CA PHE A 221 1.64 1.35 15.87
C PHE A 221 0.98 0.17 15.15
N LEU A 222 1.62 -0.35 14.10
CA LEU A 222 1.17 -1.57 13.43
C LEU A 222 1.08 -2.73 14.42
N GLU A 223 2.13 -2.97 15.21
CA GLU A 223 2.17 -4.04 16.20
C GLU A 223 1.10 -3.87 17.29
N GLN A 224 1.02 -2.67 17.87
CA GLN A 224 0.06 -2.37 18.94
C GLN A 224 -1.39 -2.52 18.45
N ALA A 225 -1.70 -1.99 17.28
CA ALA A 225 -3.03 -2.04 16.72
C ALA A 225 -3.49 -3.46 16.39
N ILE A 226 -2.60 -4.27 15.82
CA ILE A 226 -2.91 -5.69 15.53
C ILE A 226 -3.16 -6.46 16.82
N ASN A 227 -2.30 -6.32 17.82
CA ASN A 227 -2.46 -7.03 19.10
C ASN A 227 -3.77 -6.64 19.78
N TYR A 228 -4.07 -5.34 19.85
CA TYR A 228 -5.33 -4.87 20.44
C TYR A 228 -6.55 -5.42 19.68
N GLU A 229 -6.54 -5.35 18.36
CA GLU A 229 -7.68 -5.79 17.54
C GLU A 229 -7.91 -7.30 17.63
N VAL A 230 -6.84 -8.10 17.72
CA VAL A 230 -6.92 -9.56 17.92
C VAL A 230 -7.61 -9.87 19.25
N GLU A 231 -7.17 -9.25 20.35
CA GLU A 231 -7.76 -9.43 21.67
C GLU A 231 -9.24 -9.00 21.67
N ALA A 232 -9.55 -7.83 21.13
CA ALA A 232 -10.92 -7.32 21.05
C ALA A 232 -11.86 -8.24 20.25
N GLN A 233 -11.39 -8.82 19.14
CA GLN A 233 -12.19 -9.76 18.36
C GLN A 233 -12.43 -11.08 19.10
N ILE A 234 -11.41 -11.59 19.81
CA ILE A 234 -11.53 -12.80 20.64
C ILE A 234 -12.55 -12.57 21.75
N ASP A 235 -12.45 -11.47 22.49
CA ASP A 235 -13.37 -11.13 23.58
C ASP A 235 -14.82 -11.07 23.09
N ILE A 236 -15.08 -10.38 21.96
CA ILE A 236 -16.41 -10.33 21.36
C ILE A 236 -16.98 -11.72 21.09
N ILE A 237 -16.16 -12.63 20.55
CA ILE A 237 -16.63 -13.98 20.19
C ILE A 237 -16.82 -14.85 21.45
N GLU A 238 -15.91 -14.75 22.43
CA GLU A 238 -16.00 -15.53 23.68
C GLU A 238 -17.18 -15.07 24.56
N GLU A 239 -17.59 -13.81 24.47
CA GLU A 239 -18.83 -13.28 25.09
C GLU A 239 -20.10 -13.67 24.32
N GLY A 240 -19.98 -14.43 23.22
CA GLY A 240 -21.11 -14.90 22.40
C GLY A 240 -21.61 -13.87 21.37
N GLY A 241 -20.86 -12.79 21.17
CA GLY A 241 -21.13 -11.77 20.15
C GLY A 241 -20.64 -12.19 18.76
N LYS A 242 -20.77 -11.28 17.81
CA LYS A 242 -20.27 -11.44 16.43
C LYS A 242 -19.40 -10.24 16.06
N VAL A 243 -18.23 -10.50 15.52
CA VAL A 243 -17.37 -9.46 14.94
C VAL A 243 -18.08 -8.88 13.72
N GLN A 244 -18.26 -7.56 13.71
CA GLN A 244 -18.81 -6.82 12.55
C GLN A 244 -17.67 -6.37 11.65
N GLN A 245 -17.85 -6.50 10.34
CA GLN A 245 -16.90 -5.98 9.37
C GLN A 245 -16.89 -4.44 9.44
N ALA A 246 -15.72 -3.87 9.66
CA ALA A 246 -15.56 -2.44 9.86
C ALA A 246 -14.19 -1.95 9.39
N THR A 247 -14.10 -0.65 9.11
CA THR A 247 -12.85 0.09 9.11
C THR A 247 -12.63 0.67 10.49
N MET A 248 -11.49 0.36 11.08
CA MET A 248 -11.05 0.78 12.39
C MET A 248 -10.00 1.86 12.26
N LEU A 249 -9.98 2.81 13.18
CA LEU A 249 -8.92 3.80 13.31
C LEU A 249 -8.11 3.51 14.56
N PHE A 250 -6.79 3.40 14.43
CA PHE A 250 -5.92 3.27 15.59
C PHE A 250 -5.71 4.62 16.26
N ASP A 251 -5.92 4.69 17.57
CA ASP A 251 -5.67 5.84 18.45
C ASP A 251 -4.37 5.59 19.22
N PRO A 252 -3.25 6.20 18.82
CA PRO A 252 -1.95 5.93 19.44
C PRO A 252 -1.83 6.44 20.88
N ASP A 253 -2.62 7.44 21.27
CA ASP A 253 -2.59 8.00 22.64
C ASP A 253 -3.24 7.03 23.64
N LYS A 254 -4.26 6.31 23.19
CA LYS A 254 -4.96 5.29 23.99
C LYS A 254 -4.43 3.87 23.78
N GLY A 255 -3.75 3.63 22.66
CA GLY A 255 -3.32 2.30 22.25
C GLY A 255 -4.47 1.37 21.82
N GLU A 256 -5.59 1.93 21.36
CA GLU A 256 -6.83 1.23 21.05
C GLU A 256 -7.26 1.44 19.61
N THR A 257 -8.02 0.49 19.06
CA THR A 257 -8.76 0.70 17.80
C THR A 257 -10.19 1.15 18.11
N ARG A 258 -10.72 2.04 17.27
CA ARG A 258 -12.13 2.46 17.34
C ARG A 258 -12.79 2.35 15.97
N VAL A 259 -14.07 2.06 15.96
CA VAL A 259 -14.83 2.00 14.70
C VAL A 259 -14.84 3.39 14.05
N MET A 260 -14.30 3.45 12.84
CA MET A 260 -14.39 4.62 11.97
C MET A 260 -15.64 4.55 11.10
N ARG A 261 -15.91 3.36 10.54
CA ARG A 261 -17.04 3.10 9.65
C ARG A 261 -17.39 1.62 9.65
N LEU A 262 -18.67 1.28 9.78
CA LEU A 262 -19.17 -0.06 9.54
C LEU A 262 -19.26 -0.31 8.03
N LYS A 263 -18.88 -1.51 7.59
CA LYS A 263 -19.01 -1.92 6.18
C LYS A 263 -20.36 -2.62 5.92
N GLU A 264 -21.47 -2.02 6.36
CA GLU A 264 -22.80 -2.46 5.93
C GLU A 264 -23.06 -2.08 4.46
N ASP A 265 -22.42 -1.00 4.00
CA ASP A 265 -22.40 -0.58 2.60
C ASP A 265 -20.99 -0.77 2.04
N ALA A 266 -20.74 -1.92 1.41
CA ALA A 266 -19.56 -2.06 0.56
C ALA A 266 -19.64 -0.95 -0.50
N HIS A 267 -18.66 -0.02 -0.50
CA HIS A 267 -18.61 0.99 -1.56
C HIS A 267 -18.46 0.27 -2.90
N ASP A 268 -19.52 0.30 -3.71
CA ASP A 268 -19.44 -0.06 -5.11
C ASP A 268 -18.72 1.08 -5.85
N TYR A 269 -17.42 0.92 -6.05
CA TYR A 269 -16.61 1.90 -6.77
C TYR A 269 -16.87 1.91 -8.28
N ARG A 270 -17.71 1.01 -8.79
CA ARG A 270 -18.09 0.93 -10.21
C ARG A 270 -16.88 1.09 -11.13
N TYR A 271 -15.89 0.25 -10.90
CA TYR A 271 -14.69 0.24 -11.71
C TYR A 271 -15.01 0.04 -13.20
N PHE A 272 -14.32 0.80 -14.04
CA PHE A 272 -14.30 0.57 -15.47
C PHE A 272 -12.97 1.05 -16.06
N PRO A 273 -12.50 0.51 -17.19
CA PRO A 273 -11.26 0.94 -17.81
C PRO A 273 -11.28 2.42 -18.12
N ASP A 274 -10.17 3.12 -17.80
CA ASP A 274 -10.04 4.54 -18.08
C ASP A 274 -10.00 4.79 -19.59
N ALA A 275 -10.96 5.59 -20.08
CA ALA A 275 -11.12 5.86 -21.52
C ALA A 275 -9.97 6.74 -22.08
N ASP A 276 -9.28 7.49 -21.23
CA ASP A 276 -8.22 8.41 -21.62
C ASP A 276 -6.82 7.76 -21.59
N LEU A 277 -6.72 6.55 -21.01
CA LEU A 277 -5.48 5.80 -20.89
C LEU A 277 -5.58 4.47 -21.64
N PRO A 278 -4.94 4.33 -22.80
CA PRO A 278 -4.91 3.04 -23.48
C PRO A 278 -4.17 2.00 -22.65
N PRO A 279 -4.47 0.70 -22.82
CA PRO A 279 -3.74 -0.36 -22.15
C PRO A 279 -2.23 -0.22 -22.35
N ILE A 280 -1.48 -0.29 -21.26
CA ILE A 280 -0.01 -0.33 -21.32
C ILE A 280 0.40 -1.69 -21.86
N ARG A 281 1.26 -1.68 -22.87
CA ARG A 281 1.88 -2.87 -23.45
C ARG A 281 3.38 -2.80 -23.23
N LEU A 282 3.89 -3.63 -22.32
CA LEU A 282 5.31 -3.72 -22.03
C LEU A 282 5.97 -4.65 -23.03
N SER A 283 7.05 -4.20 -23.65
CA SER A 283 7.93 -5.09 -24.39
C SER A 283 8.89 -5.83 -23.46
N GLU A 284 9.31 -7.02 -23.82
CA GLU A 284 10.37 -7.74 -23.08
C GLU A 284 11.65 -6.92 -23.02
N ALA A 285 12.00 -6.24 -24.08
CA ALA A 285 13.17 -5.36 -24.14
C ALA A 285 13.12 -4.25 -23.08
N PHE A 286 11.94 -3.66 -22.81
CA PHE A 286 11.80 -2.65 -21.75
C PHE A 286 11.93 -3.26 -20.36
N VAL A 287 11.38 -4.43 -20.13
CA VAL A 287 11.55 -5.15 -18.85
C VAL A 287 13.02 -5.52 -18.63
N ASP A 288 13.75 -5.95 -19.69
CA ASP A 288 15.17 -6.25 -19.61
C ASP A 288 16.03 -5.00 -19.42
N GLU A 289 15.67 -3.88 -20.06
CA GLU A 289 16.29 -2.56 -19.78
C GLU A 289 16.20 -2.22 -18.29
N VAL A 290 15.03 -2.36 -17.68
CA VAL A 290 14.83 -2.12 -16.25
C VAL A 290 15.61 -3.14 -15.41
N ARG A 291 15.56 -4.42 -15.77
CA ARG A 291 16.32 -5.50 -15.10
C ARG A 291 17.82 -5.20 -15.05
N ALA A 292 18.38 -4.67 -16.13
CA ALA A 292 19.79 -4.31 -16.18
C ALA A 292 20.17 -3.16 -15.22
N THR A 293 19.21 -2.40 -14.72
CA THR A 293 19.42 -1.34 -13.72
C THR A 293 19.19 -1.80 -12.28
N MET A 294 18.83 -3.06 -12.05
CA MET A 294 18.61 -3.60 -10.71
C MET A 294 19.91 -3.63 -9.91
N PRO A 295 19.89 -3.16 -8.66
CA PRO A 295 21.00 -3.43 -7.74
C PRO A 295 21.01 -4.91 -7.34
N VAL A 296 22.13 -5.39 -6.83
CA VAL A 296 22.16 -6.67 -6.13
C VAL A 296 21.23 -6.60 -4.93
N LEU A 297 20.30 -7.54 -4.78
CA LEU A 297 19.31 -7.51 -3.72
C LEU A 297 19.92 -7.83 -2.33
N PRO A 298 19.32 -7.33 -1.24
CA PRO A 298 19.83 -7.55 0.11
C PRO A 298 20.02 -9.02 0.48
N ASP A 299 19.15 -9.90 -0.01
CA ASP A 299 19.20 -11.33 0.31
C ASP A 299 20.48 -12.01 -0.21
N VAL A 300 20.95 -11.59 -1.38
CA VAL A 300 22.23 -12.08 -1.94
C VAL A 300 23.41 -11.69 -1.05
N TYR A 301 23.36 -10.47 -0.47
CA TYR A 301 24.38 -10.05 0.50
C TYR A 301 24.26 -10.82 1.82
N ARG A 302 23.06 -11.06 2.33
CA ARG A 302 22.84 -11.85 3.54
C ARG A 302 23.37 -13.29 3.40
N GLU A 303 23.15 -13.91 2.24
CA GLU A 303 23.71 -15.23 1.96
C GLU A 303 25.25 -15.21 1.97
N SER A 304 25.87 -14.28 1.26
CA SER A 304 27.32 -14.16 1.21
C SER A 304 27.94 -13.82 2.56
N PHE A 305 27.30 -12.99 3.38
CA PHE A 305 27.76 -12.68 4.73
C PHE A 305 27.59 -13.88 5.67
N GLY A 306 26.52 -14.66 5.51
CA GLY A 306 26.34 -15.93 6.22
C GLY A 306 27.44 -16.94 5.94
N GLU A 307 27.93 -17.04 4.69
CA GLU A 307 29.07 -17.88 4.32
C GLU A 307 30.38 -17.42 4.99
N LEU A 308 30.50 -16.12 5.29
CA LEU A 308 31.63 -15.54 6.03
C LEU A 308 31.49 -15.69 7.56
N GLY A 309 30.41 -16.31 8.05
CA GLY A 309 30.15 -16.53 9.48
C GLY A 309 29.61 -15.29 10.21
N LEU A 310 29.11 -14.28 9.48
CA LEU A 310 28.43 -13.12 10.05
C LEU A 310 26.97 -13.46 10.36
N ASP A 311 26.41 -12.78 11.36
CA ASP A 311 25.01 -12.95 11.74
C ASP A 311 24.09 -12.45 10.59
N LYS A 312 23.11 -13.28 10.21
CA LYS A 312 22.14 -12.95 9.16
C LYS A 312 21.11 -11.89 9.58
N SER A 313 21.11 -11.51 10.85
CA SER A 313 20.21 -10.47 11.40
C SER A 313 20.71 -9.03 11.19
N VAL A 314 21.88 -8.86 10.60
CA VAL A 314 22.50 -7.54 10.31
C VAL A 314 22.14 -7.04 8.93
#